data_07d46233e0740ecedbf8fd65dca3c1f6
#
_entry.id   07d46233e0740ecedbf8fd65dca3c1f6
#
_cell.length_a   1.000
_cell.length_b   1.000
_cell.length_c   1.000
_cell.angle_alpha   90.00
_cell.angle_beta   90.00
_cell.angle_gamma   90.00
#
_symmetry.space_group_name_H-M   'P 1'
#
loop_
_entity.id
_entity.type
_entity.pdbx_description
1 polymer ?
#
loop_
_entity_poly.entity_id
_entity_poly.type
_entity_poly.pdbx_seq_one_letter_code
_entity_poly.pdbx_strand_id
1 'polypeptide(L)'
;SMYQSSYMTQRHDGLTMHGALKRGLQTYVYPWIDTLTVYMGNIDVRHHLMRQDNPSAAVKTLLQRYEEELKGLGIKNIEVIHTLPIENESRVLPKTGYYKGTPFTGTWAERTALVKEINAGIDEMCDRNGWKAYKHPEVYYNDKRELSFDVMEVPKSVHLSREFYRWDMVKNEPNAKLKK
;
A
#
# COMPACT_ATOMS: atom_id res chain seq x y z
N SER A 1 21.39 -18.08 17.46
CA SER A 1 21.59 -17.66 16.07
C SER A 1 21.53 -16.15 15.97
N MET A 2 22.49 -15.55 15.31
CA MET A 2 22.49 -14.12 15.04
C MET A 2 21.31 -13.68 14.14
N TYR A 3 20.52 -14.61 13.63
CA TYR A 3 19.37 -14.39 12.77
C TYR A 3 18.05 -14.70 13.48
N GLN A 4 17.93 -14.30 14.73
CA GLN A 4 16.71 -14.54 15.51
C GLN A 4 15.51 -13.77 14.98
N SER A 5 15.72 -12.65 14.28
CA SER A 5 14.63 -11.89 13.64
C SER A 5 14.63 -12.16 12.15
N SER A 6 13.91 -13.17 11.73
CA SER A 6 13.63 -13.48 10.34
C SER A 6 12.50 -12.64 9.75
N TYR A 7 12.18 -11.56 10.42
CA TYR A 7 11.09 -10.67 10.07
C TYR A 7 11.59 -9.42 9.33
N MET A 8 10.88 -9.03 8.29
CA MET A 8 11.18 -7.82 7.52
C MET A 8 9.89 -7.11 7.11
N THR A 9 9.90 -5.79 7.20
CA THR A 9 8.83 -4.94 6.66
C THR A 9 9.36 -4.13 5.49
N GLN A 10 8.71 -4.24 4.35
CA GLN A 10 8.96 -3.40 3.18
C GLN A 10 7.80 -2.44 2.98
N ARG A 11 8.10 -1.17 3.12
CA ARG A 11 7.18 -0.07 2.96
C ARG A 11 7.67 0.86 1.86
N HIS A 12 6.84 1.07 0.86
CA HIS A 12 7.19 1.88 -0.29
C HIS A 12 6.20 3.04 -0.47
N ASP A 13 6.47 4.15 0.19
CA ASP A 13 5.69 5.39 0.05
C ASP A 13 6.13 6.22 -1.15
N GLY A 14 7.42 6.21 -1.43
CA GLY A 14 8.05 7.01 -2.48
C GLY A 14 8.26 6.26 -3.79
N LEU A 15 7.86 4.98 -3.85
CA LEU A 15 7.95 4.15 -5.06
C LEU A 15 6.58 3.71 -5.51
N THR A 16 6.38 3.63 -6.82
CA THR A 16 5.20 2.97 -7.36
C THR A 16 5.30 1.46 -7.18
N MET A 17 4.18 0.80 -6.99
CA MET A 17 4.11 -0.65 -7.03
C MET A 17 4.62 -1.16 -8.39
N HIS A 18 4.19 -0.55 -9.47
CA HIS A 18 4.65 -0.89 -10.82
C HIS A 18 6.18 -0.85 -10.92
N GLY A 19 6.82 0.22 -10.44
CA GLY A 19 8.27 0.36 -10.48
C GLY A 19 9.01 -0.67 -9.61
N ALA A 20 8.49 -0.93 -8.41
CA ALA A 20 9.06 -1.93 -7.51
C ALA A 20 8.98 -3.35 -8.10
N LEU A 21 7.83 -3.72 -8.67
CA LEU A 21 7.62 -5.01 -9.30
C LEU A 21 8.49 -5.17 -10.56
N LYS A 22 8.65 -4.11 -11.35
CA LYS A 22 9.50 -4.12 -12.54
C LYS A 22 10.97 -4.37 -12.20
N ARG A 23 11.46 -3.82 -11.08
CA ARG A 23 12.82 -4.06 -10.58
C ARG A 23 13.00 -5.47 -10.00
N GLY A 24 11.91 -6.09 -9.56
CA GLY A 24 11.90 -7.35 -8.84
C GLY A 24 12.00 -7.16 -7.33
N LEU A 25 11.09 -7.79 -6.60
CA LEU A 25 11.02 -7.63 -5.13
C LEU A 25 12.25 -8.19 -4.41
N GLN A 26 12.94 -9.17 -5.00
CA GLN A 26 14.20 -9.69 -4.45
C GLN A 26 15.27 -8.61 -4.28
N THR A 27 15.17 -7.50 -5.00
CA THR A 27 16.08 -6.36 -4.84
C THR A 27 15.96 -5.70 -3.46
N TYR A 28 14.78 -5.79 -2.85
CA TYR A 28 14.44 -5.11 -1.59
C TYR A 28 14.39 -6.04 -0.39
N VAL A 29 14.39 -7.35 -0.61
CA VAL A 29 14.09 -8.34 0.43
C VAL A 29 15.29 -9.25 0.67
N TYR A 30 15.69 -9.39 1.92
CA TYR A 30 16.77 -10.31 2.28
C TYR A 30 16.31 -11.76 2.14
N PRO A 31 17.13 -12.64 1.52
CA PRO A 31 16.71 -14.00 1.20
C PRO A 31 16.53 -14.92 2.41
N TRP A 32 17.04 -14.55 3.58
CA TRP A 32 17.01 -15.39 4.79
C TRP A 32 15.84 -15.13 5.73
N ILE A 33 14.91 -14.22 5.38
CA ILE A 33 13.77 -13.93 6.23
C ILE A 33 12.67 -14.99 6.11
N ASP A 34 11.94 -15.22 7.19
CA ASP A 34 10.80 -16.14 7.22
C ASP A 34 9.46 -15.43 7.07
N THR A 35 9.39 -14.19 7.49
CA THR A 35 8.16 -13.38 7.45
C THR A 35 8.42 -12.03 6.80
N LEU A 36 7.67 -11.74 5.76
CA LEU A 36 7.68 -10.45 5.07
C LEU A 36 6.32 -9.77 5.24
N THR A 37 6.33 -8.55 5.73
CA THR A 37 5.19 -7.64 5.64
C THR A 37 5.46 -6.63 4.54
N VAL A 38 4.52 -6.48 3.61
CA VAL A 38 4.69 -5.61 2.45
C VAL A 38 3.52 -4.64 2.30
N TYR A 39 3.87 -3.42 1.94
CA TYR A 39 2.93 -2.32 1.73
C TYR A 39 3.35 -1.50 0.52
N MET A 40 2.49 -1.41 -0.48
CA MET A 40 2.71 -0.66 -1.72
C MET A 40 1.38 -0.21 -2.33
N GLY A 41 1.43 0.70 -3.29
CA GLY A 41 0.32 1.03 -4.17
C GLY A 41 -0.24 2.44 -4.04
N ASN A 42 0.20 3.23 -3.07
CA ASN A 42 -0.35 4.57 -2.85
C ASN A 42 -0.17 5.51 -4.03
N ILE A 43 1.04 5.57 -4.58
CA ILE A 43 1.34 6.45 -5.72
C ILE A 43 0.63 5.96 -6.96
N ASP A 44 0.54 4.65 -7.15
CA ASP A 44 -0.16 4.06 -8.29
C ASP A 44 -1.62 4.50 -8.36
N VAL A 45 -2.33 4.43 -7.25
CA VAL A 45 -3.74 4.85 -7.18
C VAL A 45 -3.89 6.35 -7.37
N ARG A 46 -3.02 7.13 -6.75
CA ARG A 46 -3.14 8.59 -6.76
C ARG A 46 -2.81 9.22 -8.10
N HIS A 47 -1.89 8.63 -8.85
CA HIS A 47 -1.34 9.30 -10.03
C HIS A 47 -1.31 8.46 -11.30
N HIS A 48 -1.04 7.16 -11.23
CA HIS A 48 -0.75 6.36 -12.42
C HIS A 48 -1.96 5.63 -12.98
N LEU A 49 -2.73 4.97 -12.14
CA LEU A 49 -3.81 4.08 -12.60
C LEU A 49 -4.93 4.82 -13.31
N MET A 50 -5.32 5.99 -12.82
CA MET A 50 -6.35 6.80 -13.47
C MET A 50 -5.95 7.35 -14.84
N ARG A 51 -4.66 7.33 -15.17
CA ARG A 51 -4.14 7.77 -16.47
C ARG A 51 -4.06 6.66 -17.50
N GLN A 52 -4.35 5.44 -17.12
CA GLN A 52 -4.41 4.30 -18.04
C GLN A 52 -5.72 4.32 -18.83
N ASP A 53 -5.72 3.75 -20.04
CA ASP A 53 -6.92 3.67 -20.87
C ASP A 53 -8.03 2.85 -20.20
N ASN A 54 -7.64 1.79 -19.50
CA ASN A 54 -8.55 0.98 -18.70
C ASN A 54 -7.95 0.75 -17.29
N PRO A 55 -8.29 1.61 -16.31
CA PRO A 55 -7.75 1.51 -14.97
C PRO A 55 -7.97 0.16 -14.29
N SER A 56 -9.16 -0.44 -14.43
CA SER A 56 -9.46 -1.74 -13.82
C SER A 56 -8.63 -2.87 -14.43
N ALA A 57 -8.38 -2.85 -15.73
CA ALA A 57 -7.49 -3.82 -16.38
C ALA A 57 -6.04 -3.63 -15.90
N ALA A 58 -5.60 -2.39 -15.72
CA ALA A 58 -4.28 -2.08 -15.17
C ALA A 58 -4.12 -2.60 -13.73
N VAL A 59 -5.15 -2.48 -12.90
CA VAL A 59 -5.19 -3.05 -11.54
C VAL A 59 -5.00 -4.57 -11.58
N LYS A 60 -5.72 -5.27 -12.45
CA LYS A 60 -5.59 -6.72 -12.60
C LYS A 60 -4.16 -7.14 -12.97
N THR A 61 -3.58 -6.46 -13.93
CA THR A 61 -2.19 -6.72 -14.36
C THR A 61 -1.21 -6.47 -13.22
N LEU A 62 -1.39 -5.39 -12.49
CA LEU A 62 -0.54 -5.01 -11.37
C LEU A 62 -0.61 -6.07 -10.25
N LEU A 63 -1.81 -6.52 -9.90
CA LEU A 63 -2.03 -7.56 -8.89
C LEU A 63 -1.45 -8.92 -9.31
N GLN A 64 -1.55 -9.30 -10.58
CA GLN A 64 -0.93 -10.52 -11.09
C GLN A 64 0.59 -10.48 -10.93
N ARG A 65 1.22 -9.37 -11.30
CA ARG A 65 2.67 -9.18 -11.09
C ARG A 65 3.05 -9.22 -9.61
N TYR A 66 2.24 -8.61 -8.77
CA TYR A 66 2.45 -8.60 -7.32
C TYR A 66 2.46 -10.03 -6.77
N GLU A 67 1.47 -10.82 -7.11
CA GLU A 67 1.39 -12.22 -6.72
C GLU A 67 2.59 -13.04 -7.21
N GLU A 68 2.94 -12.91 -8.49
CA GLU A 68 4.08 -13.61 -9.08
C GLU A 68 5.40 -13.26 -8.39
N GLU A 69 5.65 -11.98 -8.15
CA GLU A 69 6.85 -11.52 -7.47
C GLU A 69 6.92 -11.99 -6.02
N LEU A 70 5.83 -11.92 -5.28
CA LEU A 70 5.77 -12.41 -3.91
C LEU A 70 5.99 -13.93 -3.83
N LYS A 71 5.38 -14.69 -4.72
CA LYS A 71 5.60 -16.14 -4.82
C LYS A 71 7.05 -16.47 -5.16
N GLY A 72 7.66 -15.70 -6.04
CA GLY A 72 9.05 -15.88 -6.48
C GLY A 72 10.08 -15.67 -5.37
N LEU A 73 9.73 -14.98 -4.28
CA LEU A 73 10.64 -14.79 -3.15
C LEU A 73 10.89 -16.07 -2.33
N GLY A 74 9.99 -17.06 -2.39
CA GLY A 74 10.11 -18.28 -1.62
C GLY A 74 10.03 -18.10 -0.11
N ILE A 75 9.43 -16.99 0.37
CA ILE A 75 9.30 -16.68 1.79
C ILE A 75 8.12 -17.44 2.37
N LYS A 76 8.32 -18.02 3.55
CA LYS A 76 7.33 -18.88 4.21
C LYS A 76 6.06 -18.14 4.59
N ASN A 77 6.19 -16.96 5.18
CA ASN A 77 5.06 -16.18 5.69
C ASN A 77 5.04 -14.81 5.03
N ILE A 78 3.97 -14.50 4.31
CA ILE A 78 3.77 -13.20 3.68
C ILE A 78 2.52 -12.56 4.25
N GLU A 79 2.65 -11.30 4.61
CA GLU A 79 1.58 -10.46 5.12
C GLU A 79 1.49 -9.21 4.22
N VAL A 80 0.32 -8.97 3.64
CA VAL A 80 0.11 -7.87 2.70
C VAL A 80 -0.81 -6.85 3.33
N ILE A 81 -0.33 -5.62 3.43
CA ILE A 81 -1.12 -4.50 3.95
C ILE A 81 -1.93 -3.89 2.81
N HIS A 82 -3.20 -3.62 3.06
CA HIS A 82 -4.06 -2.92 2.11
C HIS A 82 -3.49 -1.54 1.72
N THR A 83 -3.81 -1.08 0.54
CA THR A 83 -3.52 0.28 0.12
C THR A 83 -4.33 1.26 0.97
N LEU A 84 -3.73 2.39 1.32
CA LEU A 84 -4.36 3.43 2.13
C LEU A 84 -5.63 4.00 1.47
N PRO A 85 -6.59 4.46 2.27
CA PRO A 85 -7.69 5.25 1.74
C PRO A 85 -7.20 6.51 1.04
N ILE A 86 -8.01 7.03 0.16
CA ILE A 86 -7.69 8.26 -0.59
C ILE A 86 -8.07 9.47 0.27
N GLU A 87 -7.15 10.41 0.29
CA GLU A 87 -7.32 11.70 0.95
C GLU A 87 -8.26 12.63 0.18
N ASN A 88 -8.73 13.65 0.87
CA ASN A 88 -9.51 14.73 0.26
C ASN A 88 -8.74 15.41 -0.89
N GLU A 89 -9.44 15.87 -1.90
CA GLU A 89 -8.85 16.52 -3.08
C GLU A 89 -8.20 17.87 -2.77
N SER A 90 -8.38 18.41 -1.58
CA SER A 90 -7.70 19.62 -1.11
C SER A 90 -6.25 19.38 -0.66
N ARG A 91 -5.73 18.16 -0.78
CA ARG A 91 -4.34 17.87 -0.43
C ARG A 91 -3.36 18.71 -1.26
N VAL A 92 -2.17 18.86 -0.74
CA VAL A 92 -1.08 19.57 -1.45
C VAL A 92 -0.59 18.73 -2.64
N LEU A 93 -0.49 19.35 -3.81
CA LEU A 93 0.08 18.70 -4.99
C LEU A 93 1.56 18.38 -4.79
N PRO A 94 2.08 17.33 -5.46
CA PRO A 94 3.49 17.00 -5.38
C PRO A 94 4.38 18.16 -5.79
N LYS A 95 5.38 18.48 -4.97
CA LYS A 95 6.38 19.52 -5.26
C LYS A 95 7.60 18.98 -5.99
N THR A 96 7.77 17.68 -6.01
CA THR A 96 8.91 16.98 -6.59
C THR A 96 8.44 15.75 -7.36
N GLY A 97 9.33 15.12 -8.13
CA GLY A 97 9.07 13.92 -8.87
C GLY A 97 8.36 14.14 -10.20
N TYR A 98 8.02 13.04 -10.86
CA TYR A 98 7.45 13.03 -12.22
C TYR A 98 6.15 13.86 -12.34
N TYR A 99 5.29 13.83 -11.31
CA TYR A 99 4.00 14.53 -11.31
C TYR A 99 4.03 15.88 -10.59
N LYS A 100 5.21 16.49 -10.47
CA LYS A 100 5.35 17.83 -9.87
C LYS A 100 4.38 18.82 -10.51
N GLY A 101 3.54 19.43 -9.68
CA GLY A 101 2.58 20.45 -10.11
C GLY A 101 1.46 19.94 -11.03
N THR A 102 1.39 18.65 -11.28
CA THR A 102 0.35 18.06 -12.15
C THR A 102 -0.95 17.89 -11.37
N PRO A 103 -2.09 18.32 -11.91
CA PRO A 103 -3.40 18.10 -11.30
C PRO A 103 -3.71 16.61 -11.16
N PHE A 104 -4.58 16.27 -10.20
CA PHE A 104 -5.10 14.91 -10.09
C PHE A 104 -5.89 14.54 -11.34
N THR A 105 -5.80 13.27 -11.71
CA THR A 105 -6.63 12.70 -12.76
C THR A 105 -7.77 11.93 -12.10
N GLY A 106 -8.98 12.14 -12.60
CA GLY A 106 -10.19 11.55 -12.04
C GLY A 106 -10.65 12.20 -10.75
N THR A 107 -11.73 11.67 -10.19
CA THR A 107 -12.35 12.14 -8.96
C THR A 107 -11.87 11.32 -7.75
N TRP A 108 -12.15 11.84 -6.56
CA TRP A 108 -11.96 11.08 -5.32
C TRP A 108 -12.72 9.75 -5.34
N ALA A 109 -13.96 9.76 -5.82
CA ALA A 109 -14.78 8.55 -5.91
C ALA A 109 -14.18 7.50 -6.83
N GLU A 110 -13.64 7.90 -7.98
CA GLU A 110 -12.99 7.00 -8.92
C GLU A 110 -11.70 6.40 -8.34
N ARG A 111 -10.86 7.21 -7.69
CA ARG A 111 -9.66 6.73 -7.02
C ARG A 111 -9.99 5.80 -5.85
N THR A 112 -11.03 6.12 -5.08
CA THR A 112 -11.50 5.26 -4.00
C THR A 112 -12.01 3.92 -4.52
N ALA A 113 -12.70 3.91 -5.65
CA ALA A 113 -13.13 2.67 -6.29
C ALA A 113 -11.93 1.79 -6.67
N LEU A 114 -10.85 2.38 -7.18
CA LEU A 114 -9.62 1.63 -7.48
C LEU A 114 -8.96 1.06 -6.23
N VAL A 115 -8.95 1.80 -5.12
CA VAL A 115 -8.45 1.29 -3.83
C VAL A 115 -9.25 0.06 -3.41
N LYS A 116 -10.55 0.10 -3.54
CA LYS A 116 -11.42 -1.05 -3.21
C LYS A 116 -11.12 -2.25 -4.11
N GLU A 117 -10.92 -2.04 -5.40
CA GLU A 117 -10.53 -3.11 -6.33
C GLU A 117 -9.18 -3.73 -5.96
N ILE A 118 -8.18 -2.91 -5.68
CA ILE A 118 -6.86 -3.38 -5.28
C ILE A 118 -6.94 -4.17 -3.98
N ASN A 119 -7.63 -3.65 -2.99
CA ASN A 119 -7.71 -4.29 -1.68
C ASN A 119 -8.51 -5.61 -1.74
N ALA A 120 -9.58 -5.66 -2.52
CA ALA A 120 -10.28 -6.91 -2.80
C ALA A 120 -9.36 -7.93 -3.49
N GLY A 121 -8.58 -7.49 -4.46
CA GLY A 121 -7.62 -8.34 -5.14
C GLY A 121 -6.48 -8.81 -4.23
N ILE A 122 -6.04 -7.99 -3.29
CA ILE A 122 -5.07 -8.38 -2.26
C ILE A 122 -5.68 -9.49 -1.38
N ASP A 123 -6.92 -9.34 -0.95
CA ASP A 123 -7.60 -10.36 -0.14
C ASP A 123 -7.70 -11.70 -0.89
N GLU A 124 -8.10 -11.68 -2.15
CA GLU A 124 -8.17 -12.87 -2.98
C GLU A 124 -6.81 -13.53 -3.20
N MET A 125 -5.80 -12.73 -3.49
CA MET A 125 -4.42 -13.18 -3.66
C MET A 125 -3.89 -13.86 -2.39
N CYS A 126 -4.14 -13.26 -1.24
CA CYS A 126 -3.73 -13.81 0.04
C CYS A 126 -4.46 -15.12 0.35
N ASP A 127 -5.76 -15.19 0.08
CA ASP A 127 -6.54 -16.42 0.26
C ASP A 127 -5.99 -17.57 -0.60
N ARG A 128 -5.70 -17.30 -1.88
CA ARG A 128 -5.14 -18.32 -2.79
C ARG A 128 -3.81 -18.90 -2.32
N ASN A 129 -2.99 -18.07 -1.68
CA ASN A 129 -1.61 -18.42 -1.34
C ASN A 129 -1.40 -18.75 0.15
N GLY A 130 -2.44 -18.71 0.95
CA GLY A 130 -2.32 -18.90 2.40
C GLY A 130 -1.58 -17.76 3.10
N TRP A 131 -1.55 -16.59 2.51
CA TRP A 131 -0.98 -15.37 3.09
C TRP A 131 -2.01 -14.60 3.90
N LYS A 132 -1.56 -13.62 4.67
CA LYS A 132 -2.42 -12.76 5.47
C LYS A 132 -2.56 -11.38 4.85
N ALA A 133 -3.81 -10.90 4.74
CA ALA A 133 -4.10 -9.53 4.35
C ALA A 133 -4.55 -8.74 5.57
N TYR A 134 -4.09 -7.49 5.67
CA TYR A 134 -4.42 -6.61 6.79
C TYR A 134 -5.01 -5.29 6.31
N LYS A 135 -6.12 -4.90 6.94
CA LYS A 135 -6.79 -3.63 6.74
C LYS A 135 -6.17 -2.54 7.61
N HIS A 136 -6.37 -1.29 7.21
CA HIS A 136 -6.01 -0.16 8.05
C HIS A 136 -7.04 0.04 9.16
N PRO A 137 -6.59 0.44 10.37
CA PRO A 137 -7.47 0.77 11.48
C PRO A 137 -8.41 1.94 11.16
N GLU A 138 -9.57 1.99 11.80
CA GLU A 138 -10.57 3.06 11.61
C GLU A 138 -10.03 4.47 11.87
N VAL A 139 -9.01 4.61 12.70
CA VAL A 139 -8.37 5.92 12.98
C VAL A 139 -7.77 6.57 11.74
N TYR A 140 -7.51 5.80 10.68
CA TYR A 140 -7.01 6.33 9.41
C TYR A 140 -8.08 7.03 8.57
N TYR A 141 -9.35 6.84 8.92
CA TYR A 141 -10.49 7.39 8.19
C TYR A 141 -11.11 8.56 8.94
N ASN A 142 -11.49 9.61 8.20
CA ASN A 142 -12.37 10.65 8.73
C ASN A 142 -13.85 10.25 8.55
N ASP A 143 -14.77 11.12 8.97
CA ASP A 143 -16.21 10.85 8.90
C ASP A 143 -16.73 10.67 7.46
N LYS A 144 -16.03 11.22 6.48
CA LYS A 144 -16.35 11.09 5.05
C LYS A 144 -15.67 9.89 4.40
N ARG A 145 -14.99 9.04 5.17
CA ARG A 145 -14.24 7.88 4.69
C ARG A 145 -13.03 8.23 3.81
N GLU A 146 -12.54 9.43 3.92
CA GLU A 146 -11.28 9.88 3.34
C GLU A 146 -10.13 9.57 4.30
N LEU A 147 -8.89 9.52 3.78
CA LEU A 147 -7.71 9.44 4.64
C LEU A 147 -7.66 10.69 5.54
N SER A 148 -7.68 10.48 6.83
CA SER A 148 -7.68 11.56 7.82
C SER A 148 -6.39 12.37 7.76
N PHE A 149 -6.48 13.69 7.81
CA PHE A 149 -5.32 14.55 7.94
C PHE A 149 -4.61 14.40 9.29
N ASP A 150 -5.31 13.90 10.31
CA ASP A 150 -4.77 13.71 11.66
C ASP A 150 -3.71 12.60 11.72
N VAL A 151 -3.69 11.68 10.77
CA VAL A 151 -2.69 10.62 10.70
C VAL A 151 -1.50 10.99 9.80
N MET A 152 -1.51 12.16 9.19
CA MET A 152 -0.47 12.64 8.30
C MET A 152 0.65 13.34 9.08
N GLU A 153 1.87 13.24 8.58
CA GLU A 153 3.03 13.94 9.13
C GLU A 153 2.83 15.46 9.10
N VAL A 154 2.34 15.95 7.97
CA VAL A 154 1.90 17.34 7.80
C VAL A 154 0.51 17.27 7.17
N PRO A 155 -0.47 18.04 7.65
CA PRO A 155 -1.81 18.02 7.06
C PRO A 155 -1.77 18.22 5.55
N LYS A 156 -2.54 17.42 4.82
CA LYS A 156 -2.63 17.41 3.35
C LYS A 156 -1.38 16.89 2.61
N SER A 157 -0.39 16.33 3.30
CA SER A 157 0.83 15.82 2.68
C SER A 157 0.72 14.41 2.13
N VAL A 158 -0.29 13.63 2.54
CA VAL A 158 -0.52 12.20 2.28
C VAL A 158 0.52 11.24 2.85
N HIS A 159 1.59 11.74 3.44
CA HIS A 159 2.56 10.92 4.14
C HIS A 159 2.10 10.70 5.58
N LEU A 160 2.02 9.42 5.97
CA LEU A 160 1.65 9.08 7.34
C LEU A 160 2.70 9.61 8.32
N SER A 161 2.23 10.08 9.45
CA SER A 161 3.08 10.37 10.59
C SER A 161 3.78 9.09 11.06
N ARG A 162 5.01 9.22 11.54
CA ARG A 162 5.86 8.09 11.93
C ARG A 162 5.16 7.13 12.90
N GLU A 163 4.38 7.64 13.83
CA GLU A 163 3.65 6.85 14.82
C GLU A 163 2.59 5.93 14.19
N PHE A 164 2.08 6.27 13.02
CA PHE A 164 1.08 5.48 12.30
C PHE A 164 1.68 4.40 11.38
N TYR A 165 2.97 4.34 11.25
CA TYR A 165 3.66 3.24 10.57
C TYR A 165 3.98 2.06 11.50
N ARG A 166 3.14 1.82 12.47
CA ARG A 166 3.30 0.72 13.43
C ARG A 166 2.66 -0.55 12.88
N TRP A 167 3.29 -1.11 11.88
CA TRP A 167 2.78 -2.29 11.17
C TRP A 167 2.60 -3.52 12.05
N ASP A 168 3.38 -3.67 13.10
CA ASP A 168 3.22 -4.72 14.09
C ASP A 168 1.85 -4.67 14.77
N MET A 169 1.37 -3.48 15.09
CA MET A 169 0.02 -3.29 15.65
C MET A 169 -1.06 -3.59 14.62
N VAL A 170 -0.87 -3.14 13.38
CA VAL A 170 -1.81 -3.41 12.28
C VAL A 170 -1.90 -4.90 11.99
N LYS A 171 -0.79 -5.63 12.02
CA LYS A 171 -0.76 -7.07 11.81
C LYS A 171 -1.52 -7.84 12.88
N ASN A 172 -1.33 -7.49 14.14
CA ASN A 172 -1.93 -8.20 15.26
C ASN A 172 -3.42 -7.87 15.44
N GLU A 173 -3.79 -6.63 15.17
CA GLU A 173 -5.15 -6.12 15.34
C GLU A 173 -5.58 -5.27 14.13
N PRO A 174 -5.82 -5.87 12.96
CA PRO A 174 -5.98 -5.12 11.71
C PRO A 174 -7.18 -4.17 11.67
N ASN A 175 -8.15 -4.35 12.57
CA ASN A 175 -9.33 -3.48 12.69
C ASN A 175 -9.32 -2.66 13.99
N ALA A 176 -8.28 -2.77 14.79
CA ALA A 176 -8.17 -2.03 16.03
C ALA A 176 -7.70 -0.59 15.78
N LYS A 177 -8.01 0.28 16.73
CA LYS A 177 -7.44 1.63 16.77
C LYS A 177 -5.99 1.53 17.20
N LEU A 178 -5.13 2.34 16.59
CA LEU A 178 -3.75 2.45 17.03
C LEU A 178 -3.69 3.05 18.44
N LYS A 179 -2.91 2.42 19.28
CA LYS A 179 -2.63 2.97 20.61
C LYS A 179 -1.59 4.07 20.45
N LYS A 180 -1.84 5.17 21.08
CA LYS A 180 -0.89 6.27 21.12
C LYS A 180 0.20 6.03 22.17
#